data_7d4bb5573d763247f03da2597c44fe35
#
_entry.id   7d4bb5573d763247f03da2597c44fe35
#
_cell.length_a   1.000
_cell.length_b   1.000
_cell.length_c   1.000
_cell.angle_alpha   90.00
_cell.angle_beta   90.00
_cell.angle_gamma   90.00
#
_symmetry.space_group_name_H-M   'P 1'
#
loop_
_entity.id
_entity.type
_entity.pdbx_description
1 polymer ?
#
loop_
_entity_poly.entity_id
_entity_poly.type
_entity_poly.pdbx_seq_one_letter_code
_entity_poly.pdbx_strand_id
1 'polypeptide(L)' 'MALSETVKTSLRDAQENLKNALAYSARTEKPFVSKHIADKLANIDNLIDASDMIEKIENRKEGDSGFFGTFFDGGS' A
#
# COMPACT_ATOMS: atom_id res chain seq x y z
N MET A 1 -4.81 6.72 11.10
CA MET A 1 -4.71 5.46 11.82
C MET A 1 -4.07 4.39 10.95
N ALA A 2 -3.10 3.69 11.48
CA ALA A 2 -2.40 2.65 10.73
C ALA A 2 -3.19 1.33 10.76
N LEU A 3 -2.89 0.48 9.81
CA LEU A 3 -3.48 -0.85 9.76
C LEU A 3 -2.95 -1.71 10.90
N SER A 4 -3.77 -2.62 11.39
CA SER A 4 -3.32 -3.57 12.39
C SER A 4 -2.33 -4.55 11.77
N GLU A 5 -1.53 -5.19 12.63
CA GLU A 5 -0.57 -6.17 12.14
C GLU A 5 -1.23 -7.33 11.43
N THR A 6 -2.39 -7.76 11.93
CA THR A 6 -3.12 -8.84 11.30
C THR A 6 -3.54 -8.47 9.87
N VAL A 7 -4.04 -7.26 9.70
CA VAL A 7 -4.46 -6.81 8.37
C VAL A 7 -3.25 -6.63 7.46
N LYS A 8 -2.15 -6.08 7.98
CA LYS A 8 -0.93 -5.93 7.18
C LYS A 8 -0.41 -7.27 6.69
N THR A 9 -0.37 -8.25 7.58
CA THR A 9 0.10 -9.59 7.22
C THR A 9 -0.78 -10.20 6.15
N SER A 10 -2.10 -10.07 6.32
CA SER A 10 -3.04 -10.60 5.33
C SER A 10 -2.87 -9.91 3.97
N LEU A 11 -2.61 -8.62 3.96
CA LEU A 11 -2.38 -7.89 2.72
C LEU A 11 -1.10 -8.33 2.04
N ARG A 12 -0.04 -8.60 2.82
CA ARG A 12 1.21 -9.09 2.25
C ARG A 12 1.06 -10.48 1.69
N ASP A 13 0.26 -11.32 2.34
CA ASP A 13 -0.06 -12.64 1.79
C ASP A 13 -0.82 -12.48 0.48
N ALA A 14 -1.73 -11.53 0.41
CA ALA A 14 -2.47 -11.27 -0.82
C ALA A 14 -1.54 -10.79 -1.92
N GLN A 15 -0.54 -9.95 -1.59
CA GLN A 15 0.45 -9.53 -2.57
C GLN A 15 1.17 -10.73 -3.17
N GLU A 16 1.63 -11.66 -2.32
CA GLU A 16 2.32 -12.83 -2.80
C GLU A 16 1.42 -13.69 -3.69
N ASN A 17 0.18 -13.88 -3.28
CA ASN A 17 -0.77 -14.65 -4.07
C ASN A 17 -1.05 -13.98 -5.40
N LEU A 18 -1.16 -12.65 -5.42
CA LEU A 18 -1.39 -11.93 -6.67
C LEU A 18 -0.18 -11.97 -7.57
N LYS A 19 1.04 -11.93 -7.02
CA LYS A 19 2.24 -12.09 -7.81
C LYS A 19 2.29 -13.45 -8.49
N ASN A 20 1.90 -14.49 -7.76
CA ASN A 20 1.82 -15.82 -8.33
C ASN A 20 0.77 -15.89 -9.41
N ALA A 21 -0.41 -15.32 -9.16
CA ALA A 21 -1.47 -15.31 -10.15
C ALA A 21 -1.05 -14.55 -11.41
N LEU A 22 -0.34 -13.43 -11.22
CA LEU A 22 0.16 -12.65 -12.34
C LEU A 22 1.12 -13.48 -13.20
N ALA A 23 2.04 -14.18 -12.55
CA ALA A 23 3.00 -15.01 -13.27
C ALA A 23 2.32 -16.12 -14.06
N TYR A 24 1.33 -16.77 -13.45
CA TYR A 24 0.60 -17.83 -14.14
C TYR A 24 -0.26 -17.27 -15.27
N SER A 25 -0.96 -16.16 -15.01
CA SER A 25 -1.85 -15.60 -16.03
C SER A 25 -1.08 -15.12 -17.25
N ALA A 26 0.15 -14.63 -17.04
CA ALA A 26 0.97 -14.17 -18.15
C ALA A 26 1.29 -15.29 -19.14
N ARG A 27 1.27 -16.54 -18.67
CA ARG A 27 1.56 -17.69 -19.52
C ARG A 27 0.33 -18.30 -20.16
N THR A 28 -0.81 -18.23 -19.47
CA THR A 28 -1.97 -19.02 -19.84
C THR A 28 -3.19 -18.21 -20.21
N GLU A 29 -3.22 -16.94 -19.84
CA GLU A 29 -4.42 -16.13 -20.05
C GLU A 29 -4.17 -15.00 -21.03
N LYS A 30 -5.26 -14.37 -21.44
CA LYS A 30 -5.16 -13.21 -22.31
C LYS A 30 -4.54 -12.04 -21.55
N PRO A 31 -3.87 -11.11 -22.26
CA PRO A 31 -3.16 -10.01 -21.60
C PRO A 31 -4.03 -9.15 -20.66
N PHE A 32 -5.34 -9.02 -20.95
CA PHE A 32 -6.15 -8.18 -20.07
C PHE A 32 -6.29 -8.77 -18.67
N VAL A 33 -6.18 -10.10 -18.53
CA VAL A 33 -6.24 -10.72 -17.21
C VAL A 33 -5.03 -10.31 -16.38
N SER A 34 -3.83 -10.41 -16.97
CA SER A 34 -2.61 -9.97 -16.29
C SER A 34 -2.67 -8.50 -15.92
N LYS A 35 -3.21 -7.68 -16.80
CA LYS A 35 -3.32 -6.25 -16.54
C LYS A 35 -4.21 -5.99 -15.33
N HIS A 36 -5.34 -6.67 -15.24
CA HIS A 36 -6.24 -6.49 -14.09
C HIS A 36 -5.60 -6.96 -12.80
N ILE A 37 -4.89 -8.08 -12.84
CA ILE A 37 -4.20 -8.58 -11.66
C ILE A 37 -3.12 -7.59 -11.22
N ALA A 38 -2.36 -7.06 -12.16
CA ALA A 38 -1.32 -6.08 -11.86
C ALA A 38 -1.92 -4.83 -11.23
N ASP A 39 -3.08 -4.39 -11.70
CA ASP A 39 -3.76 -3.23 -11.12
C ASP A 39 -4.15 -3.48 -9.67
N LYS A 40 -4.66 -4.68 -9.38
CA LYS A 40 -5.04 -5.02 -8.01
C LYS A 40 -3.81 -5.09 -7.10
N LEU A 41 -2.73 -5.65 -7.60
CA LEU A 41 -1.49 -5.70 -6.84
C LEU A 41 -0.98 -4.30 -6.52
N ALA A 42 -1.02 -3.40 -7.51
CA ALA A 42 -0.60 -2.01 -7.30
C ALA A 42 -1.50 -1.32 -6.26
N ASN A 43 -2.80 -1.61 -6.27
CA ASN A 43 -3.71 -1.03 -5.29
C ASN A 43 -3.35 -1.47 -3.88
N ILE A 44 -2.99 -2.74 -3.70
CA ILE A 44 -2.59 -3.24 -2.38
C ILE A 44 -1.27 -2.61 -1.95
N ASP A 45 -0.31 -2.51 -2.86
CA ASP A 45 0.97 -1.86 -2.57
C ASP A 45 0.73 -0.43 -2.10
N ASN A 46 -0.13 0.30 -2.81
CA ASN A 46 -0.42 1.68 -2.46
C ASN A 46 -1.09 1.79 -1.10
N LEU A 47 -1.97 0.86 -0.77
CA LEU A 47 -2.64 0.87 0.52
C LEU A 47 -1.64 0.66 1.65
N ILE A 48 -0.72 -0.29 1.49
CA ILE A 48 0.28 -0.57 2.51
C ILE A 48 1.20 0.64 2.67
N ASP A 49 1.64 1.23 1.56
CA ASP A 49 2.52 2.40 1.59
C ASP A 49 1.82 3.58 2.26
N ALA A 50 0.54 3.80 1.95
CA ALA A 50 -0.22 4.88 2.56
C ALA A 50 -0.38 4.66 4.06
N SER A 51 -0.59 3.42 4.47
CA SER A 51 -0.72 3.09 5.88
C SER A 51 0.58 3.36 6.63
N ASP A 52 1.71 2.98 6.03
CA ASP A 52 3.01 3.23 6.64
C ASP A 52 3.28 4.73 6.76
N MET A 53 2.90 5.49 5.75
CA MET A 53 3.08 6.94 5.78
C MET A 53 2.23 7.57 6.88
N ILE A 54 0.99 7.13 7.01
CA ILE A 54 0.10 7.65 8.06
C ILE A 54 0.69 7.33 9.43
N GLU A 55 1.21 6.14 9.61
CA GLU A 55 1.82 5.75 10.86
C GLU A 55 3.01 6.65 11.21
N LYS A 56 3.84 6.95 10.23
CA LYS A 56 4.97 7.84 10.43
C LYS A 56 4.53 9.24 10.82
N ILE A 57 3.49 9.74 10.17
CA ILE A 57 2.97 11.06 10.47
C ILE A 57 2.40 11.10 11.89
N GLU A 58 1.66 10.05 12.28
CA GLU A 58 1.09 9.99 13.62
C GLU A 58 2.17 9.96 14.69
N ASN A 59 3.22 9.19 14.46
CA ASN A 59 4.32 9.11 15.40
C ASN A 59 5.07 10.42 15.52
N ARG A 60 5.29 11.10 14.41
CA ARG A 60 5.97 12.41 14.42
C ARG A 60 5.11 13.48 15.04
N LYS A 61 3.81 13.37 14.86
CA LYS A 61 2.88 14.37 15.36
C LYS A 61 3.03 14.56 16.86
N GLU A 62 3.29 13.48 17.58
CA GLU A 62 3.44 13.57 19.03
C GLU A 62 4.75 14.21 19.44
N GLY A 63 5.79 14.02 18.65
CA GLY A 63 7.11 14.51 19.01
C GLY A 63 7.58 15.69 18.18
N ASP A 64 6.94 15.97 17.07
CA ASP A 64 7.44 16.98 16.14
C ASP A 64 6.28 17.66 15.43
N SER A 65 5.68 18.61 16.13
CA SER A 65 4.59 19.39 15.54
C SER A 65 5.07 20.28 14.41
N GLY A 66 6.36 20.62 14.41
CA GLY A 66 6.92 21.44 13.35
C GLY A 66 6.84 20.75 12.00
N PHE A 67 7.14 19.47 11.99
CA PHE A 67 7.00 18.71 10.75
C PHE A 67 5.58 18.73 10.24
N PHE A 68 4.65 18.48 11.14
CA PHE A 68 3.25 18.44 10.78
C PHE A 68 2.77 19.79 10.27
N GLY A 69 3.14 20.85 10.98
CA GLY A 69 2.77 22.20 10.56
C GLY A 69 3.35 22.57 9.22
N THR A 70 4.61 22.24 9.01
CA THR A 70 5.27 22.50 7.73
C THR A 70 4.57 21.80 6.59
N PHE A 71 4.21 20.56 6.81
CA PHE A 71 3.58 19.76 5.76
C PHE A 71 2.25 20.35 5.33
N PHE A 72 1.42 20.69 6.30
CA PHE A 72 0.09 21.22 5.98
C PHE A 72 0.11 22.70 5.62
N ASP A 73 0.93 23.46 6.29
CA ASP A 73 1.03 24.88 5.97
C ASP A 73 1.65 25.10 4.61
N GLY A 74 2.64 24.29 4.28
CA GLY A 74 3.24 24.38 2.96
C GLY A 74 2.26 24.00 1.87
N GLY A 75 1.31 23.16 2.20
CA GLY A 75 0.29 22.76 1.26
C GLY A 75 -0.88 23.72 1.20
N SER A 76 -0.92 24.62 2.13
CA SER A 76 -2.03 25.56 2.20
C SER A 76 -1.85 26.73 1.28
#